data_dbd9b724b25ec48ee9298c1265f21047
#
_entry.id   dbd9b724b25ec48ee9298c1265f21047
#
_cell.length_a   1.000
_cell.length_b   1.000
_cell.length_c   1.000
_cell.angle_alpha   90.00
_cell.angle_beta   90.00
_cell.angle_gamma   90.00
#
_symmetry.space_group_name_H-M   'P 1'
#
loop_
_entity.id
_entity.type
_entity.pdbx_description
1 polymer ?
#
loop_
_entity_poly.entity_id
_entity_poly.type
_entity_poly.pdbx_seq_one_letter_code
_entity_poly.pdbx_strand_id
1 'polypeptide(L)'
;MNKKKIICILLAVVCVLLIIWQPQKITLKIGIFAGSNWNVPNGDCYKIIDQVIERFEKKYPMVNVEYESGIIKDDYSQWLSSQYLKGEEPDVFMILSEDFNTLSALGALKDLDYLIQQDTQFNKDDYYESALDTGKYHGDQYALPYESNPTLMFVNKT
;
A
#
# COMPACT_ATOMS: atom_id res chain seq x y z
N MET A 1 -3.81 -57.41 6.46
CA MET A 1 -2.99 -56.19 6.15
C MET A 1 -2.05 -55.96 7.33
N ASN A 2 -0.74 -55.83 7.06
CA ASN A 2 0.27 -55.82 8.13
C ASN A 2 0.18 -54.50 8.90
N LYS A 3 0.10 -54.50 10.26
CA LYS A 3 -0.04 -53.31 11.11
C LYS A 3 0.95 -52.18 10.74
N LYS A 4 2.17 -52.56 10.35
CA LYS A 4 3.18 -51.59 9.86
C LYS A 4 2.77 -50.87 8.59
N LYS A 5 2.10 -51.54 7.63
CA LYS A 5 1.60 -50.91 6.39
C LYS A 5 0.45 -49.92 6.65
N ILE A 6 -0.42 -50.25 7.62
CA ILE A 6 -1.53 -49.36 8.01
C ILE A 6 -0.98 -48.10 8.66
N ILE A 7 0.03 -48.18 9.52
CA ILE A 7 0.68 -47.04 10.16
C ILE A 7 1.36 -46.14 9.12
N CYS A 8 2.07 -46.74 8.15
CA CYS A 8 2.70 -45.94 7.06
C CYS A 8 1.68 -45.20 6.20
N ILE A 9 0.55 -45.82 5.87
CA ILE A 9 -0.53 -45.19 5.10
C ILE A 9 -1.18 -44.05 5.91
N LEU A 10 -1.44 -44.24 7.18
CA LEU A 10 -1.97 -43.20 8.08
C LEU A 10 -1.02 -42.01 8.20
N LEU A 11 0.29 -42.27 8.37
CA LEU A 11 1.30 -41.20 8.38
C LEU A 11 1.34 -40.44 7.06
N ALA A 12 1.31 -41.12 5.91
CA ALA A 12 1.28 -40.49 4.61
C ALA A 12 0.04 -39.62 4.41
N VAL A 13 -1.13 -40.08 4.83
CA VAL A 13 -2.39 -39.29 4.78
C VAL A 13 -2.31 -38.03 5.67
N VAL A 14 -1.77 -38.20 6.90
CA VAL A 14 -1.58 -37.04 7.80
C VAL A 14 -0.58 -36.03 7.20
N CYS A 15 0.52 -36.49 6.60
CA CYS A 15 1.46 -35.58 5.92
C CYS A 15 0.81 -34.85 4.74
N VAL A 16 0.01 -35.53 3.93
CA VAL A 16 -0.73 -34.91 2.82
C VAL A 16 -1.76 -33.89 3.34
N LEU A 17 -2.48 -34.19 4.40
CA LEU A 17 -3.42 -33.27 5.04
C LEU A 17 -2.72 -32.04 5.61
N LEU A 18 -1.51 -32.18 6.18
CA LEU A 18 -0.72 -31.06 6.70
C LEU A 18 -0.20 -30.17 5.57
N ILE A 19 0.12 -30.72 4.40
CA ILE A 19 0.54 -29.94 3.22
C ILE A 19 -0.63 -29.16 2.61
N ILE A 20 -1.83 -29.76 2.57
CA ILE A 20 -3.04 -29.12 2.03
C ILE A 20 -3.55 -28.02 2.99
N TRP A 21 -3.25 -28.11 4.27
CA TRP A 21 -3.70 -27.18 5.31
C TRP A 21 -2.71 -26.04 5.56
N GLN A 22 -1.84 -25.72 4.60
CA GLN A 22 -1.03 -24.50 4.70
C GLN A 22 -1.95 -23.29 4.46
N PRO A 23 -2.07 -22.39 5.44
CA PRO A 23 -2.85 -21.17 5.25
C PRO A 23 -2.24 -20.36 4.09
N GLN A 24 -3.05 -20.07 3.08
CA GLN A 24 -2.60 -19.25 1.95
C GLN A 24 -2.31 -17.84 2.45
N LYS A 25 -1.13 -17.33 2.13
CA LYS A 25 -0.82 -15.92 2.37
C LYS A 25 -1.66 -15.03 1.46
N ILE A 26 -2.13 -13.93 2.01
CA ILE A 26 -2.78 -12.87 1.26
C ILE A 26 -1.69 -12.03 0.62
N THR A 27 -1.73 -11.84 -0.70
CA THR A 27 -0.84 -10.91 -1.38
C THR A 27 -1.49 -9.54 -1.44
N LEU A 28 -0.79 -8.53 -0.92
CA LEU A 28 -1.16 -7.12 -0.98
C LEU A 28 -0.26 -6.45 -2.03
N LYS A 29 -0.87 -5.94 -3.09
CA LYS A 29 -0.14 -5.20 -4.13
C LYS A 29 -0.11 -3.72 -3.78
N ILE A 30 1.08 -3.10 -3.81
CA ILE A 30 1.22 -1.67 -3.61
C ILE A 30 1.75 -0.98 -4.87
N GLY A 31 1.18 0.18 -5.19
CA GLY A 31 1.60 1.04 -6.30
C GLY A 31 2.48 2.17 -5.79
N ILE A 32 3.72 2.22 -6.24
CA ILE A 32 4.70 3.23 -5.87
C ILE A 32 5.48 3.70 -7.10
N PHE A 33 6.06 4.89 -7.03
CA PHE A 33 6.98 5.39 -8.05
C PHE A 33 8.35 5.70 -7.45
N ALA A 34 9.38 5.66 -8.30
CA ALA A 34 10.74 6.04 -7.91
C ALA A 34 10.89 7.57 -7.87
N GLY A 35 11.53 8.06 -6.82
CA GLY A 35 11.81 9.49 -6.65
C GLY A 35 10.90 10.15 -5.62
N SER A 36 11.03 11.48 -5.55
CA SER A 36 10.18 12.32 -4.70
C SER A 36 9.19 13.10 -5.57
N ASN A 37 8.15 13.68 -4.94
CA ASN A 37 7.23 14.60 -5.59
C ASN A 37 7.91 15.84 -6.18
N TRP A 38 9.19 16.07 -5.85
CA TRP A 38 9.98 17.23 -6.27
C TRP A 38 10.93 16.94 -7.44
N ASN A 39 10.79 15.81 -8.13
CA ASN A 39 11.68 15.37 -9.21
C ASN A 39 13.17 15.29 -8.78
N VAL A 40 13.42 15.13 -7.48
CA VAL A 40 14.77 14.90 -6.96
C VAL A 40 15.01 13.38 -6.99
N PRO A 41 16.07 12.91 -7.65
CA PRO A 41 16.42 11.50 -7.63
C PRO A 41 16.62 11.05 -6.19
N ASN A 42 15.75 10.18 -5.69
CA ASN A 42 15.89 9.56 -4.38
C ASN A 42 16.23 8.09 -4.56
N GLY A 43 17.53 7.79 -4.61
CA GLY A 43 18.02 6.42 -4.74
C GLY A 43 17.67 5.50 -3.56
N ASP A 44 17.27 6.08 -2.43
CA ASP A 44 16.91 5.32 -1.22
C ASP A 44 15.40 5.09 -1.06
N CYS A 45 14.55 5.56 -2.00
CA CYS A 45 13.10 5.44 -1.82
C CYS A 45 12.67 3.97 -1.71
N TYR A 46 13.16 3.09 -2.57
CA TYR A 46 12.87 1.66 -2.48
C TYR A 46 13.39 1.04 -1.20
N LYS A 47 14.57 1.42 -0.75
CA LYS A 47 15.14 0.94 0.51
C LYS A 47 14.25 1.28 1.72
N ILE A 48 13.66 2.48 1.74
CA ILE A 48 12.72 2.87 2.78
C ILE A 48 11.44 2.02 2.69
N ILE A 49 10.90 1.86 1.50
CA ILE A 49 9.71 1.03 1.26
C ILE A 49 9.97 -0.43 1.66
N ASP A 50 11.10 -1.01 1.24
CA ASP A 50 11.48 -2.39 1.60
C ASP A 50 11.56 -2.57 3.12
N GLN A 51 12.13 -1.60 3.85
CA GLN A 51 12.18 -1.65 5.32
C GLN A 51 10.79 -1.54 5.97
N VAL A 52 9.87 -0.79 5.36
CA VAL A 52 8.48 -0.70 5.83
C VAL A 52 7.76 -2.02 5.57
N ILE A 53 7.92 -2.60 4.38
CA ILE A 53 7.35 -3.89 4.00
C ILE A 53 7.85 -4.99 4.94
N GLU A 54 9.15 -5.08 5.17
CA GLU A 54 9.74 -6.07 6.09
C GLU A 54 9.12 -5.99 7.49
N ARG A 55 8.97 -4.77 8.03
CA ARG A 55 8.33 -4.55 9.34
C ARG A 55 6.86 -4.93 9.34
N PHE A 56 6.15 -4.62 8.26
CA PHE A 56 4.74 -4.93 8.09
C PHE A 56 4.51 -6.46 8.03
N GLU A 57 5.26 -7.16 7.18
CA GLU A 57 5.16 -8.62 7.04
C GLU A 57 5.57 -9.37 8.32
N LYS A 58 6.55 -8.82 9.06
CA LYS A 58 6.91 -9.35 10.39
C LYS A 58 5.77 -9.21 11.40
N LYS A 59 5.01 -8.11 11.33
CA LYS A 59 3.82 -7.88 12.17
C LYS A 59 2.63 -8.75 11.70
N TYR A 60 2.51 -8.97 10.38
CA TYR A 60 1.42 -9.70 9.75
C TYR A 60 1.96 -10.84 8.87
N PRO A 61 2.41 -11.97 9.46
CA PRO A 61 3.13 -13.03 8.72
C PRO A 61 2.29 -13.74 7.65
N MET A 62 0.98 -13.56 7.67
CA MET A 62 0.04 -14.10 6.69
C MET A 62 -0.18 -13.19 5.49
N VAL A 63 0.47 -12.02 5.45
CA VAL A 63 0.43 -11.08 4.35
C VAL A 63 1.79 -11.06 3.65
N ASN A 64 1.78 -11.05 2.33
CA ASN A 64 2.93 -10.83 1.46
C ASN A 64 2.68 -9.53 0.70
N VAL A 65 3.64 -8.60 0.71
CA VAL A 65 3.50 -7.31 0.02
C VAL A 65 4.36 -7.31 -1.22
N GLU A 66 3.76 -6.97 -2.36
CA GLU A 66 4.44 -6.92 -3.65
C GLU A 66 4.28 -5.55 -4.31
N TYR A 67 5.33 -5.11 -5.03
CA TYR A 67 5.28 -3.89 -5.84
C TYR A 67 6.14 -4.03 -7.11
N GLU A 68 5.78 -3.26 -8.13
CA GLU A 68 6.59 -3.12 -9.33
C GLU A 68 7.60 -1.98 -9.14
N SER A 69 8.90 -2.28 -9.32
CA SER A 69 9.97 -1.28 -9.21
C SER A 69 10.28 -0.60 -10.55
N GLY A 70 10.90 0.56 -10.50
CA GLY A 70 11.40 1.26 -11.70
C GLY A 70 10.40 2.19 -12.39
N ILE A 71 9.18 2.31 -11.88
CA ILE A 71 8.20 3.28 -12.39
C ILE A 71 8.66 4.68 -11.95
N ILE A 72 8.90 5.58 -12.90
CA ILE A 72 9.22 6.98 -12.60
C ILE A 72 7.94 7.80 -12.44
N LYS A 73 8.05 8.93 -11.73
CA LYS A 73 6.89 9.78 -11.44
C LYS A 73 6.14 10.21 -12.71
N ASP A 74 6.85 10.59 -13.75
CA ASP A 74 6.25 11.09 -14.99
C ASP A 74 5.41 10.03 -15.72
N ASP A 75 5.73 8.75 -15.57
CA ASP A 75 5.01 7.63 -16.18
C ASP A 75 3.95 7.03 -15.23
N TYR A 76 3.92 7.45 -13.96
CA TYR A 76 3.14 6.79 -12.92
C TYR A 76 1.63 6.86 -13.14
N SER A 77 1.09 8.03 -13.51
CA SER A 77 -0.35 8.18 -13.79
C SER A 77 -0.78 7.30 -14.96
N GLN A 78 0.06 7.19 -15.99
CA GLN A 78 -0.22 6.30 -17.13
C GLN A 78 -0.14 4.83 -16.73
N TRP A 79 0.87 4.45 -15.95
CA TRP A 79 1.00 3.10 -15.41
C TRP A 79 -0.22 2.73 -14.57
N LEU A 80 -0.62 3.57 -13.59
CA LEU A 80 -1.76 3.34 -12.72
C LEU A 80 -3.06 3.19 -13.53
N SER A 81 -3.29 4.07 -14.50
CA SER A 81 -4.43 3.98 -15.40
C SER A 81 -4.45 2.67 -16.18
N SER A 82 -3.27 2.19 -16.60
CA SER A 82 -3.15 0.91 -17.32
C SER A 82 -3.49 -0.29 -16.41
N GLN A 83 -3.15 -0.23 -15.11
CA GLN A 83 -3.51 -1.28 -14.15
C GLN A 83 -5.03 -1.34 -13.96
N TYR A 84 -5.70 -0.19 -13.81
CA TYR A 84 -7.17 -0.14 -13.74
C TYR A 84 -7.85 -0.73 -14.98
N LEU A 85 -7.35 -0.40 -16.18
CA LEU A 85 -7.91 -0.93 -17.43
C LEU A 85 -7.76 -2.45 -17.57
N LYS A 86 -6.75 -3.04 -16.92
CA LYS A 86 -6.50 -4.48 -16.90
C LYS A 86 -7.26 -5.19 -15.78
N GLY A 87 -7.80 -4.48 -14.78
CA GLY A 87 -8.32 -5.05 -13.54
C GLY A 87 -7.22 -5.63 -12.67
N GLU A 88 -6.03 -5.04 -12.72
CA GLU A 88 -4.83 -5.43 -11.96
C GLU A 88 -4.36 -4.30 -11.03
N GLU A 89 -5.26 -3.36 -10.72
CA GLU A 89 -4.98 -2.22 -9.86
C GLU A 89 -4.39 -2.65 -8.51
N PRO A 90 -3.44 -1.87 -7.97
CA PRO A 90 -2.88 -2.14 -6.65
C PRO A 90 -3.93 -1.91 -5.55
N ASP A 91 -3.83 -2.70 -4.46
CA ASP A 91 -4.71 -2.58 -3.29
C ASP A 91 -4.50 -1.26 -2.53
N VAL A 92 -3.24 -0.79 -2.48
CA VAL A 92 -2.84 0.48 -1.89
C VAL A 92 -1.83 1.14 -2.83
N PHE A 93 -1.96 2.43 -3.08
CA PHE A 93 -1.07 3.11 -4.01
C PHE A 93 -0.86 4.59 -3.65
N MET A 94 0.28 5.11 -4.09
CA MET A 94 0.56 6.54 -4.04
C MET A 94 -0.33 7.27 -5.03
N ILE A 95 -0.79 8.46 -4.67
CA ILE A 95 -1.64 9.30 -5.55
C ILE A 95 -0.90 10.60 -5.79
N LEU A 96 -0.74 10.97 -7.04
CA LEU A 96 -0.27 12.29 -7.42
C LEU A 96 -1.39 13.32 -7.19
N SER A 97 -1.03 14.51 -6.73
CA SER A 97 -2.02 15.55 -6.39
C SER A 97 -2.93 15.92 -7.56
N GLU A 98 -2.40 15.88 -8.79
CA GLU A 98 -3.14 16.13 -10.03
C GLU A 98 -4.19 15.06 -10.34
N ASP A 99 -3.99 13.81 -9.90
CA ASP A 99 -4.88 12.68 -10.18
C ASP A 99 -5.96 12.51 -9.11
N PHE A 100 -5.76 13.04 -7.91
CA PHE A 100 -6.59 12.77 -6.74
C PHE A 100 -8.07 13.05 -6.99
N ASN A 101 -8.40 14.25 -7.48
CA ASN A 101 -9.79 14.64 -7.72
C ASN A 101 -10.45 13.78 -8.80
N THR A 102 -9.71 13.41 -9.84
CA THR A 102 -10.22 12.56 -10.92
C THR A 102 -10.50 11.16 -10.42
N LEU A 103 -9.56 10.55 -9.70
CA LEU A 103 -9.72 9.20 -9.14
C LEU A 103 -10.85 9.14 -8.11
N SER A 104 -10.99 10.17 -7.26
CA SER A 104 -12.09 10.29 -6.31
C SER A 104 -13.45 10.39 -7.01
N ALA A 105 -13.55 11.25 -8.02
CA ALA A 105 -14.78 11.46 -8.77
C ALA A 105 -15.25 10.22 -9.56
N LEU A 106 -14.28 9.41 -10.03
CA LEU A 106 -14.55 8.15 -10.72
C LEU A 106 -14.90 7.00 -9.77
N GLY A 107 -14.82 7.20 -8.44
CA GLY A 107 -15.02 6.14 -7.45
C GLY A 107 -13.90 5.09 -7.45
N ALA A 108 -12.71 5.45 -7.94
CA ALA A 108 -11.54 4.59 -7.94
C ALA A 108 -10.88 4.49 -6.55
N LEU A 109 -11.19 5.42 -5.65
CA LEU A 109 -10.67 5.46 -4.29
C LEU A 109 -11.76 5.02 -3.30
N LYS A 110 -11.32 4.38 -2.22
CA LYS A 110 -12.19 3.98 -1.12
C LYS A 110 -12.26 5.09 -0.08
N ASP A 111 -13.47 5.38 0.41
CA ASP A 111 -13.69 6.18 1.61
C ASP A 111 -13.02 5.51 2.81
N LEU A 112 -12.15 6.24 3.49
CA LEU A 112 -11.34 5.79 4.61
C LEU A 112 -11.96 6.14 5.97
N ASP A 113 -13.00 6.97 6.06
CA ASP A 113 -13.54 7.44 7.34
C ASP A 113 -13.96 6.30 8.25
N TYR A 114 -14.64 5.28 7.70
CA TYR A 114 -15.00 4.10 8.46
C TYR A 114 -13.77 3.34 8.98
N LEU A 115 -12.74 3.16 8.15
CA LEU A 115 -11.52 2.46 8.53
C LEU A 115 -10.75 3.24 9.60
N ILE A 116 -10.66 4.55 9.46
CA ILE A 116 -10.03 5.46 10.43
C ILE A 116 -10.76 5.39 11.79
N GLN A 117 -12.08 5.33 11.78
CA GLN A 117 -12.87 5.22 13.02
C GLN A 117 -12.70 3.86 13.73
N GLN A 118 -12.46 2.80 12.97
CA GLN A 118 -12.27 1.45 13.53
C GLN A 118 -10.83 1.22 14.01
N ASP A 119 -9.85 1.95 13.46
CA ASP A 119 -8.45 1.80 13.86
C ASP A 119 -8.13 2.60 15.11
N THR A 120 -8.10 1.92 16.25
CA THR A 120 -7.75 2.53 17.54
C THR A 120 -6.29 3.02 17.64
N GLN A 121 -5.44 2.64 16.68
CA GLN A 121 -4.05 3.07 16.61
C GLN A 121 -3.86 4.31 15.71
N PHE A 122 -4.88 4.65 14.91
CA PHE A 122 -4.82 5.83 14.08
C PHE A 122 -4.97 7.10 14.93
N ASN A 123 -3.96 7.96 14.88
CA ASN A 123 -3.97 9.24 15.61
C ASN A 123 -3.90 10.40 14.61
N LYS A 124 -4.95 11.21 14.54
CA LYS A 124 -5.00 12.39 13.66
C LYS A 124 -3.94 13.44 14.02
N ASP A 125 -3.54 13.50 15.29
CA ASP A 125 -2.56 14.48 15.77
C ASP A 125 -1.14 14.21 15.25
N ASP A 126 -0.90 13.03 14.66
CA ASP A 126 0.36 12.70 13.98
C ASP A 126 0.49 13.38 12.61
N TYR A 127 -0.57 14.03 12.14
CA TYR A 127 -0.64 14.68 10.84
C TYR A 127 -0.88 16.20 10.98
N TYR A 128 -0.35 16.98 10.06
CA TYR A 128 -0.80 18.35 9.89
C TYR A 128 -2.22 18.36 9.32
N GLU A 129 -3.13 19.12 9.94
CA GLU A 129 -4.52 19.22 9.49
C GLU A 129 -4.63 19.63 8.02
N SER A 130 -3.83 20.62 7.58
CA SER A 130 -3.76 21.04 6.18
C SER A 130 -3.30 19.93 5.22
N ALA A 131 -2.48 19.00 5.68
CA ALA A 131 -2.06 17.86 4.88
C ALA A 131 -3.16 16.79 4.78
N LEU A 132 -3.88 16.51 5.89
CA LEU A 132 -5.05 15.63 5.86
C LEU A 132 -6.14 16.16 4.92
N ASP A 133 -6.37 17.47 4.93
CA ASP A 133 -7.39 18.10 4.08
C ASP A 133 -7.10 17.93 2.58
N THR A 134 -5.85 17.79 2.18
CA THR A 134 -5.51 17.49 0.77
C THR A 134 -6.00 16.13 0.29
N GLY A 135 -6.25 15.19 1.21
CA GLY A 135 -6.78 13.86 0.94
C GLY A 135 -8.29 13.76 1.06
N LYS A 136 -9.01 14.89 1.17
CA LYS A 136 -10.47 14.91 1.26
C LYS A 136 -11.13 15.24 -0.08
N TYR A 137 -12.24 14.57 -0.35
CA TYR A 137 -13.11 14.85 -1.48
C TYR A 137 -14.55 14.91 -1.01
N HIS A 138 -15.23 16.06 -1.24
CA HIS A 138 -16.59 16.37 -0.72
C HIS A 138 -16.75 16.25 0.80
N GLY A 139 -15.68 16.31 1.56
CA GLY A 139 -15.67 16.24 3.03
C GLY A 139 -15.22 14.92 3.60
N ASP A 140 -15.23 13.85 2.81
CA ASP A 140 -14.82 12.50 3.21
C ASP A 140 -13.34 12.25 2.89
N GLN A 141 -12.66 11.45 3.70
CA GLN A 141 -11.23 11.15 3.56
C GLN A 141 -11.01 9.98 2.61
N TYR A 142 -10.29 10.21 1.50
CA TYR A 142 -9.95 9.17 0.51
C TYR A 142 -8.46 8.87 0.40
N ALA A 143 -7.61 9.77 0.90
CA ALA A 143 -6.17 9.56 0.93
C ALA A 143 -5.55 10.08 2.22
N LEU A 144 -4.43 9.49 2.63
CA LEU A 144 -3.64 9.94 3.78
C LEU A 144 -2.30 10.50 3.28
N PRO A 145 -1.85 11.64 3.81
CA PRO A 145 -0.56 12.21 3.43
C PRO A 145 0.57 11.36 4.02
N TYR A 146 1.53 10.95 3.21
CA TYR A 146 2.76 10.29 3.65
C TYR A 146 3.96 11.24 3.66
N GLU A 147 3.85 12.38 2.98
CA GLU A 147 4.88 13.41 2.86
C GLU A 147 4.21 14.79 2.84
N SER A 148 4.82 15.78 3.50
CA SER A 148 4.37 17.16 3.46
C SER A 148 5.56 18.09 3.26
N ASN A 149 5.55 18.85 2.17
CA ASN A 149 6.61 19.78 1.79
C ASN A 149 6.06 21.21 1.64
N PRO A 150 6.14 22.05 2.69
CA PRO A 150 5.62 23.41 2.62
C PRO A 150 6.50 24.30 1.72
N THR A 151 5.86 25.05 0.84
CA THR A 151 6.53 26.12 0.10
C THR A 151 6.46 27.41 0.92
N LEU A 152 7.60 28.00 1.21
CA LEU A 152 7.71 29.22 2.01
C LEU A 152 8.22 30.38 1.14
N MET A 153 7.63 31.56 1.36
CA MET A 153 8.11 32.82 0.76
C MET A 153 8.92 33.58 1.80
N PHE A 154 10.14 33.94 1.45
CA PHE A 154 11.00 34.79 2.27
C PHE A 154 11.00 36.21 1.70
N VAL A 155 10.72 37.19 2.56
CA VAL A 155 10.80 38.62 2.21
C VAL A 155 11.95 39.24 2.97
N ASN A 156 12.94 39.79 2.23
CA ASN A 156 14.01 40.56 2.85
C ASN A 156 13.48 41.99 3.15
N LYS A 157 13.45 42.36 4.43
CA LYS A 157 13.20 43.75 4.85
C LYS A 157 14.55 44.48 4.91
N THR A 158 14.85 45.22 3.88
CA THR A 158 15.90 46.28 3.94
C THR A 158 15.38 47.49 4.65
#